data_38f08ed271766d22ea1ace1abc93345e
#
_entry.id   38f08ed271766d22ea1ace1abc93345e
#
_cell.length_a   1.000
_cell.length_b   1.000
_cell.length_c   1.000
_cell.angle_alpha   90.00
_cell.angle_beta   90.00
_cell.angle_gamma   90.00
#
_symmetry.space_group_name_H-M   'P 1'
#
loop_
_entity.id
_entity.type
_entity.pdbx_description
1 polymer ?
#
loop_
_entity_poly.entity_id
_entity_poly.type
_entity_poly.pdbx_seq_one_letter_code
_entity_poly.pdbx_strand_id
1 'polypeptide(L)'
;NDADTQAVLMCIQTSNKIADGRPFGFETDEFYMKSEEEMKAIFGAYEGALENTQKIADLCDFDFHFDNLYLPRFHPDTGESPDAYLRRLAMESFEAKIKSGEILFNEEHTEAVYRERIEYELSVIIKMGYAEYYLIVADFIRFAKSKNIPVGPGRGSGAGSLVAYLVGITDVDSIHYNLMFERFLNPERVSMPD
;
A
#
# COMPACT_ATOMS: atom_id res chain seq x y z
N ASN A 1 -27.52 13.90 -14.83
CA ASN A 1 -27.30 12.46 -14.78
C ASN A 1 -25.85 12.17 -14.48
N ASP A 2 -25.56 11.35 -13.49
CA ASP A 2 -24.18 11.05 -13.05
C ASP A 2 -23.40 10.29 -14.13
N ALA A 3 -24.08 9.56 -15.01
CA ALA A 3 -23.46 8.89 -16.16
C ALA A 3 -22.81 9.87 -17.14
N ASP A 4 -23.44 11.03 -17.39
CA ASP A 4 -22.87 12.06 -18.25
C ASP A 4 -21.67 12.73 -17.58
N THR A 5 -21.75 12.97 -16.26
CA THR A 5 -20.62 13.48 -15.46
C THR A 5 -19.45 12.51 -15.49
N GLN A 6 -19.72 11.21 -15.33
CA GLN A 6 -18.71 10.15 -15.46
C GLN A 6 -18.02 10.17 -16.82
N ALA A 7 -18.78 10.31 -17.90
CA ALA A 7 -18.23 10.39 -19.26
C ALA A 7 -17.29 11.60 -19.44
N VAL A 8 -17.63 12.75 -18.86
CA VAL A 8 -16.75 13.94 -18.86
C VAL A 8 -15.46 13.66 -18.10
N LEU A 9 -15.53 13.09 -16.91
CA LEU A 9 -14.34 12.75 -16.11
C LEU A 9 -13.43 11.76 -16.83
N MET A 10 -14.00 10.75 -17.48
CA MET A 10 -13.25 9.79 -18.29
C MET A 10 -12.55 10.46 -19.48
N CYS A 11 -13.21 11.40 -20.16
CA CYS A 11 -12.60 12.16 -21.24
C CYS A 11 -11.41 13.01 -20.75
N ILE A 12 -11.52 13.65 -19.58
CA ILE A 12 -10.43 14.41 -18.97
C ILE A 12 -9.23 13.48 -18.68
N GLN A 13 -9.49 12.33 -18.06
CA GLN A 13 -8.45 11.37 -17.69
C GLN A 13 -7.72 10.78 -18.91
N THR A 14 -8.44 10.55 -20.02
CA THR A 14 -7.91 9.93 -21.23
C THR A 14 -7.48 10.94 -22.30
N SER A 15 -7.56 12.25 -22.00
CA SER A 15 -7.27 13.35 -22.95
C SER A 15 -8.12 13.28 -24.24
N ASN A 16 -9.34 12.78 -24.16
CA ASN A 16 -10.29 12.67 -25.25
C ASN A 16 -11.38 13.75 -25.15
N LYS A 17 -12.17 13.91 -26.21
CA LYS A 17 -13.32 14.83 -26.26
C LYS A 17 -14.61 14.03 -26.34
N ILE A 18 -15.66 14.51 -25.69
CA ILE A 18 -17.00 13.89 -25.76
C ILE A 18 -17.50 13.83 -27.23
N ALA A 19 -17.14 14.82 -28.06
CA ALA A 19 -17.50 14.88 -29.47
C ALA A 19 -16.90 13.74 -30.30
N ASP A 20 -15.82 13.13 -29.86
CA ASP A 20 -15.16 12.02 -30.54
C ASP A 20 -15.80 10.65 -30.22
N GLY A 21 -16.89 10.65 -29.48
CA GLY A 21 -17.57 9.47 -28.93
C GLY A 21 -17.08 9.12 -27.50
N ARG A 22 -17.81 8.22 -26.83
CA ARG A 22 -17.39 7.72 -25.48
C ARG A 22 -16.23 6.74 -25.65
N PRO A 23 -14.97 7.13 -25.45
CA PRO A 23 -13.81 6.28 -25.76
C PRO A 23 -13.66 5.11 -24.78
N PHE A 24 -14.21 5.25 -23.58
CA PHE A 24 -14.25 4.24 -22.55
C PHE A 24 -15.47 4.51 -21.65
N GLY A 25 -16.34 3.56 -21.48
CA GLY A 25 -17.54 3.73 -20.66
C GLY A 25 -18.35 2.46 -20.61
N PHE A 26 -19.30 2.44 -19.71
CA PHE A 26 -20.30 1.39 -19.68
C PHE A 26 -21.26 1.54 -20.86
N GLU A 27 -21.69 0.42 -21.42
CA GLU A 27 -22.64 0.41 -22.55
C GLU A 27 -24.05 0.86 -22.12
N THR A 28 -24.31 0.97 -20.81
CA THR A 28 -25.60 1.30 -20.22
C THR A 28 -25.46 2.23 -19.03
N ASP A 29 -26.46 3.01 -18.74
CA ASP A 29 -26.56 3.90 -17.58
C ASP A 29 -27.22 3.21 -16.36
N GLU A 30 -27.36 1.88 -16.40
CA GLU A 30 -28.09 1.08 -15.39
C GLU A 30 -27.32 0.79 -14.10
N PHE A 31 -26.08 1.31 -13.93
CA PHE A 31 -25.23 1.11 -12.76
C PHE A 31 -25.53 2.10 -11.62
N TYR A 32 -26.80 2.26 -11.27
CA TYR A 32 -27.25 3.06 -10.14
C TYR A 32 -27.98 2.19 -9.11
N MET A 33 -28.14 2.71 -7.91
CA MET A 33 -28.92 2.02 -6.88
C MET A 33 -30.41 2.09 -7.23
N LYS A 34 -30.95 0.95 -7.62
CA LYS A 34 -32.34 0.83 -8.05
C LYS A 34 -33.28 0.80 -6.84
N SER A 35 -34.49 1.33 -7.04
CA SER A 35 -35.58 1.22 -6.05
C SER A 35 -36.11 -0.20 -5.95
N GLU A 36 -36.91 -0.48 -4.90
CA GLU A 36 -37.53 -1.77 -4.72
C GLU A 36 -38.47 -2.13 -5.90
N GLU A 37 -39.21 -1.15 -6.43
CA GLU A 37 -40.10 -1.33 -7.56
C GLU A 37 -39.32 -1.68 -8.85
N GLU A 38 -38.21 -0.99 -9.11
CA GLU A 38 -37.33 -1.27 -10.25
C GLU A 38 -36.71 -2.66 -10.13
N MET A 39 -36.26 -3.06 -8.92
CA MET A 39 -35.72 -4.38 -8.68
C MET A 39 -36.81 -5.47 -8.83
N LYS A 40 -38.07 -5.20 -8.41
CA LYS A 40 -39.21 -6.11 -8.63
C LYS A 40 -39.49 -6.29 -10.13
N ALA A 41 -39.43 -5.23 -10.91
CA ALA A 41 -39.66 -5.31 -12.35
C ALA A 41 -38.62 -6.22 -13.05
N ILE A 42 -37.37 -6.24 -12.57
CA ILE A 42 -36.26 -7.03 -13.14
C ILE A 42 -36.27 -8.48 -12.60
N PHE A 43 -36.39 -8.63 -11.28
CA PHE A 43 -36.15 -9.90 -10.58
C PHE A 43 -37.40 -10.55 -9.97
N GLY A 44 -38.56 -9.93 -10.07
CA GLY A 44 -39.78 -10.44 -9.46
C GLY A 44 -40.25 -11.82 -9.97
N ALA A 45 -39.76 -12.28 -11.12
CA ALA A 45 -40.01 -13.62 -11.64
C ALA A 45 -39.20 -14.71 -10.92
N TYR A 46 -38.16 -14.33 -10.15
CA TYR A 46 -37.27 -15.26 -9.43
C TYR A 46 -37.76 -15.35 -7.98
N GLU A 47 -38.41 -16.44 -7.63
CA GLU A 47 -38.93 -16.68 -6.29
C GLU A 47 -37.81 -16.59 -5.23
N GLY A 48 -38.06 -15.79 -4.19
CA GLY A 48 -37.11 -15.59 -3.09
C GLY A 48 -35.92 -14.64 -3.37
N ALA A 49 -35.76 -14.16 -4.59
CA ALA A 49 -34.58 -13.31 -4.92
C ALA A 49 -34.58 -12.00 -4.14
N LEU A 50 -35.74 -11.33 -4.04
CA LEU A 50 -35.84 -10.05 -3.32
C LEU A 50 -35.96 -10.27 -1.80
N GLU A 51 -36.75 -11.24 -1.37
CA GLU A 51 -36.90 -11.58 0.03
C GLU A 51 -35.60 -12.02 0.70
N ASN A 52 -34.71 -12.69 -0.05
CA ASN A 52 -33.43 -13.11 0.47
C ASN A 52 -32.47 -11.94 0.70
N THR A 53 -32.61 -10.83 -0.01
CA THR A 53 -31.79 -9.63 0.28
C THR A 53 -32.09 -9.09 1.67
N GLN A 54 -33.38 -9.03 2.06
CA GLN A 54 -33.79 -8.63 3.40
C GLN A 54 -33.30 -9.63 4.46
N LYS A 55 -33.48 -10.94 4.20
CA LYS A 55 -33.03 -11.99 5.11
C LYS A 55 -31.50 -11.91 5.37
N ILE A 56 -30.70 -11.62 4.33
CA ILE A 56 -29.27 -11.46 4.48
C ILE A 56 -28.96 -10.21 5.31
N ALA A 57 -29.66 -9.10 5.07
CA ALA A 57 -29.50 -7.89 5.85
C ALA A 57 -29.84 -8.13 7.34
N ASP A 58 -30.91 -8.86 7.62
CA ASP A 58 -31.38 -9.20 8.98
C ASP A 58 -30.38 -10.14 9.72
N LEU A 59 -29.58 -10.92 8.99
CA LEU A 59 -28.53 -11.77 9.56
C LEU A 59 -27.26 -10.98 9.90
N CYS A 60 -27.10 -9.77 9.38
CA CYS A 60 -25.95 -8.92 9.66
C CYS A 60 -26.18 -8.15 10.96
N ASP A 61 -25.45 -8.52 11.99
CA ASP A 61 -25.39 -7.83 13.29
C ASP A 61 -23.95 -7.38 13.50
N PHE A 62 -23.53 -6.33 12.76
CA PHE A 62 -22.17 -5.82 12.80
C PHE A 62 -22.15 -4.29 12.79
N ASP A 63 -21.40 -3.73 13.72
CA ASP A 63 -21.16 -2.30 13.79
C ASP A 63 -19.69 -1.99 13.53
N PHE A 64 -19.40 -0.91 12.78
CA PHE A 64 -18.06 -0.52 12.44
C PHE A 64 -17.46 0.32 13.57
N HIS A 65 -16.34 -0.16 14.13
CA HIS A 65 -15.52 0.59 15.09
C HIS A 65 -14.31 1.19 14.36
N PHE A 66 -14.40 2.45 13.99
CA PHE A 66 -13.35 3.14 13.21
C PHE A 66 -12.16 3.61 14.05
N ASP A 67 -12.28 3.60 15.38
CA ASP A 67 -11.27 4.15 16.29
C ASP A 67 -10.17 3.14 16.68
N ASN A 68 -10.25 1.91 16.20
CA ASN A 68 -9.31 0.85 16.55
C ASN A 68 -8.43 0.46 15.36
N LEU A 69 -7.14 0.69 15.50
CA LEU A 69 -6.14 0.19 14.56
C LEU A 69 -5.70 -1.22 15.00
N TYR A 70 -6.18 -2.25 14.31
CA TYR A 70 -5.83 -3.64 14.59
C TYR A 70 -4.58 -4.04 13.80
N LEU A 71 -3.41 -3.59 14.24
CA LEU A 71 -2.14 -4.06 13.71
C LEU A 71 -1.62 -5.24 14.56
N PRO A 72 -1.12 -6.30 13.95
CA PRO A 72 -0.44 -7.36 14.67
C PRO A 72 0.83 -6.80 15.34
N ARG A 73 1.18 -7.36 16.50
CA ARG A 73 2.39 -6.98 17.23
C ARG A 73 3.56 -7.83 16.77
N PHE A 74 4.71 -7.18 16.60
CA PHE A 74 5.98 -7.86 16.32
C PHE A 74 6.81 -7.93 17.59
N HIS A 75 7.23 -9.12 17.96
CA HIS A 75 8.07 -9.37 19.12
C HIS A 75 9.42 -9.91 18.67
N PRO A 76 10.49 -9.09 18.66
CA PRO A 76 11.83 -9.59 18.37
C PRO A 76 12.26 -10.67 19.37
N ASP A 77 12.81 -11.79 18.87
CA ASP A 77 13.35 -12.88 19.73
C ASP A 77 14.50 -12.40 20.62
N THR A 78 15.10 -11.27 20.30
CA THR A 78 16.19 -10.64 21.06
C THR A 78 15.72 -9.90 22.31
N GLY A 79 14.39 -9.69 22.46
CA GLY A 79 13.82 -8.91 23.56
C GLY A 79 13.96 -7.38 23.40
N GLU A 80 14.49 -6.90 22.27
CA GLU A 80 14.55 -5.48 21.94
C GLU A 80 13.16 -4.91 21.65
N SER A 81 13.00 -3.59 21.78
CA SER A 81 11.80 -2.95 21.22
C SER A 81 11.79 -3.04 19.70
N PRO A 82 10.62 -3.08 19.04
CA PRO A 82 10.53 -3.09 17.58
C PRO A 82 11.31 -1.94 16.91
N ASP A 83 11.29 -0.75 17.51
CA ASP A 83 12.00 0.42 17.02
C ASP A 83 13.52 0.23 17.04
N ALA A 84 14.06 -0.26 18.16
CA ALA A 84 15.49 -0.53 18.32
C ALA A 84 15.92 -1.66 17.37
N TYR A 85 15.11 -2.70 17.27
CA TYR A 85 15.37 -3.84 16.41
C TYR A 85 15.40 -3.44 14.93
N LEU A 86 14.42 -2.64 14.45
CA LEU A 86 14.38 -2.14 13.08
C LEU A 86 15.62 -1.30 12.75
N ARG A 87 16.00 -0.38 13.67
CA ARG A 87 17.20 0.45 13.51
C ARG A 87 18.45 -0.41 13.38
N ARG A 88 18.62 -1.39 14.27
CA ARG A 88 19.77 -2.29 14.24
C ARG A 88 19.84 -3.09 12.94
N LEU A 89 18.72 -3.69 12.52
CA LEU A 89 18.66 -4.45 11.26
C LEU A 89 19.00 -3.58 10.05
N ALA A 90 18.48 -2.37 9.99
CA ALA A 90 18.79 -1.45 8.88
C ALA A 90 20.29 -1.11 8.83
N MET A 91 20.89 -0.78 9.96
CA MET A 91 22.31 -0.45 10.03
C MET A 91 23.22 -1.65 9.74
N GLU A 92 22.92 -2.83 10.30
CA GLU A 92 23.68 -4.05 10.01
C GLU A 92 23.61 -4.42 8.54
N SER A 93 22.43 -4.30 7.93
CA SER A 93 22.26 -4.56 6.50
C SER A 93 22.97 -3.53 5.63
N PHE A 94 22.96 -2.26 6.03
CA PHE A 94 23.70 -1.23 5.32
C PHE A 94 25.20 -1.54 5.26
N GLU A 95 25.82 -1.86 6.40
CA GLU A 95 27.23 -2.26 6.45
C GLU A 95 27.51 -3.54 5.62
N ALA A 96 26.60 -4.51 5.67
CA ALA A 96 26.73 -5.73 4.89
C ALA A 96 26.66 -5.46 3.37
N LYS A 97 25.74 -4.60 2.94
CA LYS A 97 25.57 -4.23 1.52
C LYS A 97 26.73 -3.39 0.96
N ILE A 98 27.35 -2.55 1.78
CA ILE A 98 28.62 -1.89 1.42
C ILE A 98 29.71 -2.94 1.22
N LYS A 99 29.85 -3.85 2.16
CA LYS A 99 30.91 -4.86 2.12
C LYS A 99 30.74 -5.86 0.95
N SER A 100 29.51 -6.17 0.57
CA SER A 100 29.22 -7.05 -0.58
C SER A 100 29.35 -6.33 -1.93
N GLY A 101 29.40 -5.00 -1.94
CA GLY A 101 29.41 -4.20 -3.17
C GLY A 101 28.03 -4.01 -3.80
N GLU A 102 26.95 -4.31 -3.07
CA GLU A 102 25.56 -4.02 -3.51
C GLU A 102 25.28 -2.51 -3.47
N ILE A 103 25.87 -1.79 -2.52
CA ILE A 103 25.84 -0.32 -2.44
C ILE A 103 27.20 0.19 -2.86
N LEU A 104 27.24 1.01 -3.90
CA LEU A 104 28.42 1.67 -4.40
C LEU A 104 28.29 3.19 -4.27
N PHE A 105 29.25 3.81 -3.62
CA PHE A 105 29.29 5.26 -3.47
C PHE A 105 29.88 5.95 -4.70
N ASN A 106 29.41 7.16 -4.97
CA ASN A 106 29.95 8.06 -5.98
C ASN A 106 29.98 9.51 -5.46
N GLU A 107 30.27 10.48 -6.30
CA GLU A 107 30.35 11.90 -5.90
C GLU A 107 29.02 12.47 -5.42
N GLU A 108 27.90 12.00 -5.96
CA GLU A 108 26.54 12.45 -5.62
C GLU A 108 25.93 11.61 -4.48
N HIS A 109 26.13 10.30 -4.52
CA HIS A 109 25.57 9.33 -3.55
C HIS A 109 26.70 8.82 -2.63
N THR A 110 27.10 9.67 -1.69
CA THR A 110 28.14 9.35 -0.72
C THR A 110 27.61 8.53 0.46
N GLU A 111 28.48 7.91 1.23
CA GLU A 111 28.10 7.23 2.47
C GLU A 111 27.33 8.14 3.43
N ALA A 112 27.71 9.42 3.50
CA ALA A 112 27.04 10.40 4.35
C ALA A 112 25.57 10.60 3.93
N VAL A 113 25.29 10.68 2.62
CA VAL A 113 23.94 10.79 2.06
C VAL A 113 23.08 9.57 2.46
N TYR A 114 23.63 8.36 2.37
CA TYR A 114 22.92 7.15 2.80
C TYR A 114 22.62 7.16 4.29
N ARG A 115 23.60 7.48 5.13
CA ARG A 115 23.44 7.53 6.60
C ARG A 115 22.42 8.58 7.02
N GLU A 116 22.44 9.76 6.44
CA GLU A 116 21.47 10.81 6.70
C GLU A 116 20.04 10.36 6.30
N ARG A 117 19.91 9.73 5.13
CA ARG A 117 18.62 9.19 4.66
C ARG A 117 18.09 8.07 5.56
N ILE A 118 18.93 7.15 6.02
CA ILE A 118 18.55 6.08 6.95
C ILE A 118 18.01 6.69 8.25
N GLU A 119 18.74 7.63 8.85
CA GLU A 119 18.31 8.27 10.11
C GLU A 119 17.02 9.04 9.94
N TYR A 120 16.87 9.77 8.84
CA TYR A 120 15.64 10.48 8.52
C TYR A 120 14.45 9.53 8.40
N GLU A 121 14.54 8.49 7.56
CA GLU A 121 13.46 7.52 7.36
C GLU A 121 13.10 6.80 8.67
N LEU A 122 14.09 6.32 9.43
CA LEU A 122 13.86 5.69 10.72
C LEU A 122 13.14 6.62 11.69
N SER A 123 13.52 7.90 11.72
CA SER A 123 12.86 8.89 12.57
C SER A 123 11.38 9.05 12.24
N VAL A 124 11.03 9.07 10.96
CA VAL A 124 9.64 9.18 10.47
C VAL A 124 8.87 7.88 10.75
N ILE A 125 9.44 6.72 10.39
CA ILE A 125 8.82 5.40 10.58
C ILE A 125 8.48 5.17 12.06
N ILE A 126 9.43 5.45 12.96
CA ILE A 126 9.26 5.29 14.41
C ILE A 126 8.23 6.28 14.95
N LYS A 127 8.33 7.56 14.57
CA LYS A 127 7.38 8.59 14.99
C LYS A 127 5.95 8.29 14.57
N MET A 128 5.76 7.70 13.40
CA MET A 128 4.44 7.30 12.89
C MET A 128 3.97 5.94 13.44
N GLY A 129 4.79 5.21 14.20
CA GLY A 129 4.43 3.92 14.80
C GLY A 129 4.44 2.75 13.81
N TYR A 130 5.22 2.83 12.71
CA TYR A 130 5.23 1.82 11.66
C TYR A 130 6.42 0.85 11.72
N ALA A 131 7.22 0.87 12.78
CA ALA A 131 8.35 -0.05 12.93
C ALA A 131 7.91 -1.52 12.89
N GLU A 132 6.84 -1.87 13.61
CA GLU A 132 6.28 -3.23 13.59
C GLU A 132 5.78 -3.63 12.19
N TYR A 133 5.15 -2.70 11.45
CA TYR A 133 4.72 -2.94 10.08
C TYR A 133 5.91 -3.32 9.17
N TYR A 134 7.00 -2.56 9.21
CA TYR A 134 8.21 -2.88 8.46
C TYR A 134 8.78 -4.26 8.82
N LEU A 135 8.83 -4.58 10.11
CA LEU A 135 9.37 -5.85 10.58
C LEU A 135 8.51 -7.04 10.14
N ILE A 136 7.18 -6.91 10.21
CA ILE A 136 6.24 -7.96 9.77
C ILE A 136 6.36 -8.19 8.27
N VAL A 137 6.40 -7.11 7.47
CA VAL A 137 6.54 -7.22 6.01
C VAL A 137 7.90 -7.84 5.65
N ALA A 138 8.98 -7.41 6.30
CA ALA A 138 10.30 -7.99 6.09
C ALA A 138 10.35 -9.48 6.46
N ASP A 139 9.64 -9.89 7.51
CA ASP A 139 9.62 -11.26 7.98
C ASP A 139 8.96 -12.21 6.97
N PHE A 140 7.75 -11.91 6.51
CA PHE A 140 7.09 -12.79 5.54
C PHE A 140 7.77 -12.79 4.17
N ILE A 141 8.39 -11.68 3.72
CA ILE A 141 9.19 -11.65 2.49
C ILE A 141 10.43 -12.51 2.64
N ARG A 142 11.14 -12.40 3.76
CA ARG A 142 12.30 -13.23 4.09
C ARG A 142 11.92 -14.70 4.15
N PHE A 143 10.78 -15.05 4.76
CA PHE A 143 10.27 -16.41 4.77
C PHE A 143 10.02 -16.91 3.36
N ALA A 144 9.35 -16.18 2.49
CA ALA A 144 9.11 -16.55 1.10
C ALA A 144 10.42 -16.79 0.35
N LYS A 145 11.38 -15.85 0.43
CA LYS A 145 12.72 -15.98 -0.19
C LYS A 145 13.46 -17.23 0.35
N SER A 146 13.35 -17.55 1.64
CA SER A 146 13.97 -18.74 2.25
C SER A 146 13.39 -20.07 1.75
N LYS A 147 12.17 -20.04 1.22
CA LYS A 147 11.50 -21.20 0.60
C LYS A 147 11.63 -21.22 -0.91
N ASN A 148 12.49 -20.39 -1.50
CA ASN A 148 12.64 -20.20 -2.94
C ASN A 148 11.32 -19.81 -3.64
N ILE A 149 10.42 -19.12 -2.94
CA ILE A 149 9.21 -18.53 -3.52
C ILE A 149 9.61 -17.19 -4.13
N PRO A 150 9.41 -16.98 -5.44
CA PRO A 150 9.74 -15.72 -6.08
C PRO A 150 8.96 -14.55 -5.46
N VAL A 151 9.67 -13.47 -5.14
CA VAL A 151 9.10 -12.21 -4.66
C VAL A 151 9.55 -11.12 -5.61
N GLY A 152 8.63 -10.26 -6.05
CA GLY A 152 8.95 -9.12 -6.90
C GLY A 152 9.88 -8.13 -6.19
N PRO A 153 10.66 -7.32 -6.95
CA PRO A 153 11.66 -6.41 -6.38
C PRO A 153 11.07 -5.25 -5.56
N GLY A 154 9.78 -5.09 -5.59
CA GLY A 154 9.01 -4.05 -4.93
C GLY A 154 7.80 -3.64 -5.74
N ARG A 155 6.86 -2.93 -5.13
CA ARG A 155 5.67 -2.39 -5.79
C ARG A 155 5.32 -1.01 -5.25
N GLY A 156 4.65 -0.21 -6.10
CA GLY A 156 4.11 1.08 -5.71
C GLY A 156 5.16 2.02 -5.12
N SER A 157 4.75 2.82 -4.17
CA SER A 157 5.59 3.83 -3.50
C SER A 157 6.63 3.26 -2.54
N GLY A 158 6.49 1.99 -2.12
CA GLY A 158 7.42 1.34 -1.17
C GLY A 158 8.87 1.29 -1.65
N ALA A 159 9.10 1.31 -2.98
CA ALA A 159 10.43 1.41 -3.56
C ALA A 159 11.15 2.73 -3.20
N GLY A 160 10.42 3.75 -2.73
CA GLY A 160 11.02 5.02 -2.28
C GLY A 160 11.70 4.95 -0.90
N SER A 161 11.51 3.86 -0.13
CA SER A 161 12.11 3.71 1.19
C SER A 161 13.45 2.97 1.15
N LEU A 162 14.51 3.64 1.58
CA LEU A 162 15.83 3.03 1.78
C LEU A 162 15.80 2.00 2.91
N VAL A 163 15.09 2.28 4.00
CA VAL A 163 14.94 1.32 5.10
C VAL A 163 14.26 0.04 4.61
N ALA A 164 13.22 0.14 3.74
CA ALA A 164 12.59 -1.02 3.15
C ALA A 164 13.57 -1.86 2.30
N TYR A 165 14.45 -1.22 1.55
CA TYR A 165 15.53 -1.89 0.81
C TYR A 165 16.51 -2.59 1.75
N LEU A 166 16.93 -1.90 2.81
CA LEU A 166 17.90 -2.44 3.75
C LEU A 166 17.36 -3.65 4.51
N VAL A 167 16.10 -3.65 4.94
CA VAL A 167 15.51 -4.79 5.66
C VAL A 167 14.96 -5.88 4.72
N GLY A 168 15.15 -5.74 3.41
CA GLY A 168 14.83 -6.76 2.41
C GLY A 168 13.37 -6.82 1.95
N ILE A 169 12.59 -5.75 2.22
CA ILE A 169 11.22 -5.60 1.72
C ILE A 169 11.24 -5.33 0.22
N THR A 170 12.16 -4.49 -0.25
CA THR A 170 12.37 -4.22 -1.66
C THR A 170 13.78 -4.58 -2.08
N ASP A 171 13.99 -4.78 -3.39
CA ASP A 171 15.31 -4.99 -3.99
C ASP A 171 15.77 -3.74 -4.78
N VAL A 172 15.15 -2.57 -4.51
CA VAL A 172 15.41 -1.31 -5.19
C VAL A 172 16.09 -0.32 -4.24
N ASP A 173 17.30 0.07 -4.57
CA ASP A 173 18.02 1.13 -3.85
C ASP A 173 17.42 2.49 -4.21
N SER A 174 16.69 3.08 -3.27
CA SER A 174 15.96 4.34 -3.48
C SER A 174 16.86 5.54 -3.69
N ILE A 175 18.10 5.53 -3.15
CA ILE A 175 19.10 6.58 -3.37
C ILE A 175 19.62 6.50 -4.79
N HIS A 176 20.04 5.31 -5.22
CA HIS A 176 20.59 5.11 -6.57
C HIS A 176 19.63 5.58 -7.67
N TYR A 177 18.32 5.39 -7.48
CA TYR A 177 17.29 5.80 -8.43
C TYR A 177 16.63 7.14 -8.11
N ASN A 178 17.15 7.91 -7.17
CA ASN A 178 16.61 9.22 -6.76
C ASN A 178 15.11 9.18 -6.42
N LEU A 179 14.67 8.14 -5.70
CA LEU A 179 13.28 7.97 -5.31
C LEU A 179 12.98 8.70 -3.99
N MET A 180 11.82 9.35 -3.95
CA MET A 180 11.38 10.13 -2.79
C MET A 180 10.67 9.25 -1.77
N PHE A 181 11.13 9.28 -0.52
CA PHE A 181 10.52 8.57 0.60
C PHE A 181 9.12 9.10 0.94
N GLU A 182 8.90 10.39 0.79
CA GLU A 182 7.65 11.09 1.10
C GLU A 182 6.49 10.64 0.21
N ARG A 183 6.77 9.96 -0.90
CA ARG A 183 5.73 9.30 -1.72
C ARG A 183 5.19 8.04 -1.06
N PHE A 184 5.98 7.41 -0.19
CA PHE A 184 5.59 6.23 0.56
C PHE A 184 5.06 6.58 1.96
N LEU A 185 5.85 7.31 2.76
CA LEU A 185 5.45 7.82 4.06
C LEU A 185 5.61 9.32 4.12
N ASN A 186 4.51 10.04 4.30
CA ASN A 186 4.51 11.47 4.49
C ASN A 186 4.00 11.79 5.90
N PRO A 187 4.80 12.43 6.77
CA PRO A 187 4.40 12.81 8.13
C PRO A 187 3.16 13.72 8.18
N GLU A 188 2.88 14.43 7.09
CA GLU A 188 1.69 15.31 6.97
C GLU A 188 0.43 14.54 6.56
N ARG A 189 0.55 13.31 6.10
CA ARG A 189 -0.56 12.42 5.76
C ARG A 189 -0.72 11.35 6.81
N VAL A 190 -1.77 11.44 7.62
CA VAL A 190 -2.15 10.43 8.62
C VAL A 190 -2.88 9.28 7.92
N SER A 191 -2.21 8.55 7.03
CA SER A 191 -2.76 7.33 6.43
C SER A 191 -1.71 6.23 6.48
N MET A 192 -2.17 4.98 6.75
CA MET A 192 -1.29 3.81 6.64
C MET A 192 -0.71 3.71 5.24
N PRO A 193 0.55 3.28 5.11
CA PRO A 193 1.12 2.90 3.82
C PRO A 193 0.38 1.69 3.26
N ASP A 194 0.21 1.67 1.94
CA ASP A 194 -0.41 0.57 1.18
C ASP A 194 0.48 -0.69 1.15
#